data_690cf76023b3c502d6e7f3823e988024
#
_entry.id   690cf76023b3c502d6e7f3823e988024
#
_cell.length_a   1.000
_cell.length_b   1.000
_cell.length_c   1.000
_cell.angle_alpha   90.00
_cell.angle_beta   90.00
_cell.angle_gamma   90.00
#
_symmetry.space_group_name_H-M   'P 1'
#
loop_
_entity.id
_entity.type
_entity.pdbx_description
1 polymer ?
#
loop_
_entity_poly.entity_id
_entity_poly.type
_entity_poly.pdbx_seq_one_letter_code
_entity_poly.pdbx_strand_id
1 'polypeptide(L)'
;LWDTAPVIATAEVVLRDWLEANAPTLGSVPVEHLFAIRERLVQAEPGLKHRISALRRRVLFHALEEVGYSEQHAQALANEGFEVFLHARHQVEIFPEVQPVLEILRHQYILGVVTNGNADVSRLGLADYFRFALCAEDLGIGKPDPAPFLEALRRGEVDAGAAVHIGDHPGDDIAGAQRAGLRAVWFLSLIHI
;
A
#
# COMPACT_ATOMS: atom_id res chain seq x y z
N LEU A 1 -11.27 -3.16 -5.42
CA LEU A 1 -11.88 -4.23 -4.62
C LEU A 1 -12.63 -3.67 -3.39
N TRP A 2 -12.25 -2.51 -2.89
CA TRP A 2 -12.86 -1.75 -1.80
C TRP A 2 -12.52 -0.27 -1.96
N ASP A 3 -13.22 0.61 -1.23
CA ASP A 3 -12.85 2.02 -1.14
C ASP A 3 -11.66 2.19 -0.17
N THR A 4 -10.54 2.70 -0.68
CA THR A 4 -9.32 2.85 0.11
C THR A 4 -9.34 4.11 0.98
N ALA A 5 -9.99 5.18 0.54
CA ALA A 5 -9.92 6.49 1.21
C ALA A 5 -10.50 6.45 2.65
N PRO A 6 -11.73 5.96 2.90
CA PRO A 6 -12.27 5.89 4.26
C PRO A 6 -11.50 4.93 5.15
N VAL A 7 -10.95 3.83 4.60
CA VAL A 7 -10.15 2.86 5.36
C VAL A 7 -8.86 3.50 5.86
N ILE A 8 -8.15 4.23 5.00
CA ILE A 8 -6.92 4.94 5.41
C ILE A 8 -7.24 6.02 6.43
N ALA A 9 -8.30 6.81 6.22
CA ALA A 9 -8.70 7.83 7.18
C ALA A 9 -9.01 7.23 8.57
N THR A 10 -9.72 6.12 8.62
CA THR A 10 -10.00 5.40 9.87
C THR A 10 -8.70 4.87 10.51
N ALA A 11 -7.80 4.28 9.74
CA ALA A 11 -6.53 3.77 10.25
C ALA A 11 -5.63 4.89 10.82
N GLU A 12 -5.64 6.10 10.22
CA GLU A 12 -4.93 7.28 10.74
C GLU A 12 -5.53 7.74 12.09
N VAL A 13 -6.86 7.71 12.23
CA VAL A 13 -7.51 8.03 13.51
C VAL A 13 -7.11 7.02 14.59
N VAL A 14 -7.20 5.72 14.28
CA VAL A 14 -6.84 4.65 15.22
C VAL A 14 -5.37 4.75 15.65
N LEU A 15 -4.45 5.04 14.70
CA LEU A 15 -3.04 5.26 15.02
C LEU A 15 -2.85 6.48 15.94
N ARG A 16 -3.51 7.60 15.63
CA ARG A 16 -3.42 8.82 16.44
C ARG A 16 -3.89 8.57 17.87
N ASP A 17 -5.07 7.97 18.05
CA ASP A 17 -5.64 7.69 19.37
C ASP A 17 -4.72 6.75 20.18
N TRP A 18 -4.09 5.77 19.52
CA TRP A 18 -3.10 4.91 20.14
C TRP A 18 -1.84 5.68 20.54
N LEU A 19 -1.33 6.57 19.68
CA LEU A 19 -0.17 7.40 19.98
C LEU A 19 -0.44 8.38 21.13
N GLU A 20 -1.63 8.97 21.21
CA GLU A 20 -2.02 9.83 22.34
C GLU A 20 -1.96 9.08 23.67
N ALA A 21 -2.33 7.81 23.68
CA ALA A 21 -2.30 6.97 24.89
C ALA A 21 -0.89 6.47 25.25
N ASN A 22 -0.06 6.11 24.26
CA ASN A 22 1.21 5.42 24.47
C ASN A 22 2.45 6.32 24.27
N ALA A 23 2.29 7.44 23.56
CA ALA A 23 3.34 8.40 23.28
C ALA A 23 2.82 9.85 23.41
N PRO A 24 2.32 10.28 24.59
CA PRO A 24 1.58 11.54 24.74
C PRO A 24 2.39 12.78 24.35
N THR A 25 3.72 12.76 24.46
CA THR A 25 4.58 13.88 24.02
C THR A 25 4.60 14.05 22.50
N LEU A 26 4.29 13.01 21.73
CA LEU A 26 4.19 13.08 20.27
C LEU A 26 2.92 13.80 19.82
N GLY A 27 1.84 13.78 20.61
CA GLY A 27 0.57 14.46 20.29
C GLY A 27 0.68 15.97 20.11
N SER A 28 1.80 16.58 20.54
CA SER A 28 2.10 17.99 20.33
C SER A 28 2.78 18.30 19.00
N VAL A 29 3.17 17.28 18.23
CA VAL A 29 3.88 17.44 16.95
C VAL A 29 2.90 17.77 15.83
N PRO A 30 3.04 18.91 15.14
CA PRO A 30 2.20 19.26 14.01
C PRO A 30 2.33 18.23 12.87
N VAL A 31 1.24 18.00 12.15
CA VAL A 31 1.23 17.07 11.00
C VAL A 31 2.22 17.50 9.92
N GLU A 32 2.39 18.80 9.73
CA GLU A 32 3.37 19.39 8.79
C GLU A 32 4.80 18.96 9.12
N HIS A 33 5.09 18.78 10.40
CA HIS A 33 6.42 18.30 10.83
C HIS A 33 6.65 16.83 10.44
N LEU A 34 5.64 15.99 10.58
CA LEU A 34 5.70 14.61 10.11
C LEU A 34 5.94 14.53 8.59
N PHE A 35 5.30 15.42 7.82
CA PHE A 35 5.56 15.55 6.39
C PHE A 35 7.01 15.97 6.10
N ALA A 36 7.56 16.93 6.86
CA ALA A 36 8.95 17.37 6.71
C ALA A 36 9.94 16.22 7.00
N ILE A 37 9.70 15.42 8.05
CA ILE A 37 10.49 14.22 8.33
C ILE A 37 10.42 13.24 7.15
N ARG A 38 9.22 12.98 6.65
CA ARG A 38 8.99 12.09 5.50
C ARG A 38 9.78 12.54 4.28
N GLU A 39 9.69 13.82 3.92
CA GLU A 39 10.41 14.38 2.77
C GLU A 39 11.92 14.26 2.94
N ARG A 40 12.46 14.61 4.11
CA ARG A 40 13.88 14.45 4.44
C ARG A 40 14.36 13.00 4.26
N LEU A 41 13.57 12.03 4.73
CA LEU A 41 13.89 10.61 4.59
C LEU A 41 13.88 10.14 3.13
N VAL A 42 12.91 10.57 2.35
CA VAL A 42 12.80 10.23 0.92
C VAL A 42 13.92 10.92 0.10
N GLN A 43 14.31 12.14 0.46
CA GLN A 43 15.46 12.81 -0.18
C GLN A 43 16.77 12.09 0.10
N ALA A 44 16.98 11.63 1.33
CA ALA A 44 18.17 10.88 1.72
C ALA A 44 18.21 9.47 1.10
N GLU A 45 17.06 8.83 0.94
CA GLU A 45 16.90 7.48 0.39
C GLU A 45 15.71 7.43 -0.57
N PRO A 46 15.91 7.79 -1.87
CA PRO A 46 14.79 7.89 -2.83
C PRO A 46 13.97 6.61 -3.02
N GLY A 47 14.57 5.42 -2.84
CA GLY A 47 13.88 4.13 -2.90
C GLY A 47 12.87 3.91 -1.78
N LEU A 48 12.97 4.68 -0.68
CA LEU A 48 12.08 4.56 0.47
C LEU A 48 10.63 4.94 0.15
N LYS A 49 10.40 5.80 -0.87
CA LYS A 49 9.07 6.15 -1.34
C LYS A 49 8.22 4.93 -1.78
N HIS A 50 8.88 3.85 -2.22
CA HIS A 50 8.25 2.60 -2.64
C HIS A 50 8.08 1.59 -1.48
N ARG A 51 8.71 1.87 -0.33
CA ARG A 51 8.63 1.04 0.89
C ARG A 51 7.82 1.78 1.96
N ILE A 52 6.51 1.90 1.68
CA ILE A 52 5.62 2.78 2.47
C ILE A 52 5.49 2.35 3.94
N SER A 53 5.57 1.06 4.24
CA SER A 53 5.54 0.57 5.62
C SER A 53 6.83 0.93 6.36
N ALA A 54 7.99 0.72 5.71
CA ALA A 54 9.28 1.12 6.26
C ALA A 54 9.35 2.65 6.43
N LEU A 55 8.88 3.41 5.43
CA LEU A 55 8.83 4.88 5.50
C LEU A 55 7.98 5.35 6.69
N ARG A 56 6.78 4.79 6.89
CA ARG A 56 5.91 5.17 8.01
C ARG A 56 6.55 4.87 9.36
N ARG A 57 7.15 3.69 9.54
CA ARG A 57 7.88 3.36 10.78
C ARG A 57 9.03 4.32 11.05
N ARG A 58 9.80 4.68 10.03
CA ARG A 58 10.91 5.62 10.17
C ARG A 58 10.45 7.04 10.48
N VAL A 59 9.34 7.49 9.90
CA VAL A 59 8.75 8.80 10.24
C VAL A 59 8.34 8.82 11.70
N LEU A 60 7.62 7.80 12.18
CA LEU A 60 7.23 7.70 13.58
C LEU A 60 8.44 7.64 14.51
N PHE A 61 9.45 6.83 14.16
CA PHE A 61 10.68 6.71 14.92
C PHE A 61 11.37 8.06 15.12
N HIS A 62 11.63 8.79 14.03
CA HIS A 62 12.31 10.09 14.14
C HIS A 62 11.46 11.15 14.85
N ALA A 63 10.16 11.16 14.65
CA ALA A 63 9.28 12.06 15.37
C ALA A 63 9.30 11.79 16.89
N LEU A 64 9.36 10.53 17.30
CA LEU A 64 9.47 10.13 18.71
C LEU A 64 10.84 10.51 19.31
N GLU A 65 11.94 10.31 18.59
CA GLU A 65 13.27 10.76 19.02
C GLU A 65 13.32 12.28 19.23
N GLU A 66 12.77 13.06 18.29
CA GLU A 66 12.76 14.52 18.33
C GLU A 66 11.98 15.08 19.53
N VAL A 67 10.98 14.34 20.05
CA VAL A 67 10.25 14.73 21.28
C VAL A 67 10.80 14.10 22.57
N GLY A 68 11.99 13.46 22.49
CA GLY A 68 12.79 13.05 23.66
C GLY A 68 12.64 11.60 24.11
N TYR A 69 11.98 10.72 23.32
CA TYR A 69 12.05 9.27 23.60
C TYR A 69 13.46 8.73 23.31
N SER A 70 13.92 7.78 24.10
CA SER A 70 15.18 7.08 23.80
C SER A 70 15.05 6.27 22.52
N GLU A 71 16.15 6.05 21.80
CA GLU A 71 16.20 5.27 20.56
C GLU A 71 15.44 3.92 20.68
N GLN A 72 15.72 3.15 21.74
CA GLN A 72 15.06 1.86 21.96
C GLN A 72 13.55 2.00 22.16
N HIS A 73 13.11 3.01 22.89
CA HIS A 73 11.68 3.23 23.16
C HIS A 73 10.97 3.78 21.91
N ALA A 74 11.59 4.72 21.19
CA ALA A 74 11.10 5.24 19.93
C ALA A 74 10.92 4.12 18.88
N GLN A 75 11.89 3.20 18.79
CA GLN A 75 11.81 2.07 17.87
C GLN A 75 10.66 1.10 18.22
N ALA A 76 10.46 0.81 19.51
CA ALA A 76 9.36 -0.03 19.97
C ALA A 76 8.01 0.61 19.64
N LEU A 77 7.80 1.88 20.05
CA LEU A 77 6.56 2.62 19.79
C LEU A 77 6.27 2.78 18.29
N ALA A 78 7.30 3.05 17.46
CA ALA A 78 7.13 3.17 16.01
C ALA A 78 6.67 1.85 15.38
N ASN A 79 7.21 0.72 15.83
CA ASN A 79 6.80 -0.60 15.35
C ASN A 79 5.39 -0.95 15.80
N GLU A 80 5.09 -0.79 17.08
CA GLU A 80 3.76 -1.10 17.65
C GLU A 80 2.68 -0.21 17.03
N GLY A 81 2.91 1.11 16.95
CA GLY A 81 1.97 2.04 16.32
C GLY A 81 1.75 1.71 14.84
N PHE A 82 2.80 1.30 14.12
CA PHE A 82 2.64 0.84 12.74
C PHE A 82 1.77 -0.43 12.65
N GLU A 83 1.92 -1.41 13.55
CA GLU A 83 1.07 -2.60 13.54
C GLU A 83 -0.39 -2.28 13.86
N VAL A 84 -0.64 -1.32 14.75
CA VAL A 84 -2.00 -0.79 15.03
C VAL A 84 -2.61 -0.19 13.77
N PHE A 85 -1.87 0.69 13.07
CA PHE A 85 -2.29 1.23 11.78
C PHE A 85 -2.54 0.14 10.75
N LEU A 86 -1.61 -0.81 10.61
CA LEU A 86 -1.70 -1.88 9.62
C LEU A 86 -2.89 -2.80 9.88
N HIS A 87 -3.20 -3.09 11.14
CA HIS A 87 -4.40 -3.83 11.50
C HIS A 87 -5.68 -3.09 11.09
N ALA A 88 -5.81 -1.82 11.47
CA ALA A 88 -6.96 -1.00 11.13
C ALA A 88 -7.11 -0.82 9.60
N ARG A 89 -6.01 -0.67 8.88
CA ARG A 89 -5.98 -0.54 7.42
C ARG A 89 -6.45 -1.80 6.70
N HIS A 90 -6.47 -2.97 7.35
CA HIS A 90 -7.02 -4.20 6.79
C HIS A 90 -8.49 -4.45 7.18
N GLN A 91 -9.11 -3.57 7.95
CA GLN A 91 -10.55 -3.61 8.24
C GLN A 91 -11.30 -2.97 7.05
N VAL A 92 -11.36 -3.70 5.93
CA VAL A 92 -11.97 -3.22 4.70
C VAL A 92 -13.37 -3.80 4.51
N GLU A 93 -14.25 -3.02 3.90
CA GLU A 93 -15.51 -3.53 3.36
C GLU A 93 -15.29 -3.82 1.87
N ILE A 94 -15.16 -5.10 1.55
CA ILE A 94 -15.00 -5.57 0.17
C ILE A 94 -16.32 -5.37 -0.56
N PHE A 95 -16.30 -4.79 -1.77
CA PHE A 95 -17.54 -4.65 -2.57
C PHE A 95 -18.18 -6.02 -2.81
N PRO A 96 -19.51 -6.12 -2.68
CA PRO A 96 -20.21 -7.41 -2.69
C PRO A 96 -20.04 -8.21 -3.99
N GLU A 97 -19.77 -7.55 -5.11
CA GLU A 97 -19.51 -8.18 -6.41
C GLU A 97 -18.11 -8.77 -6.55
N VAL A 98 -17.15 -8.40 -5.70
CA VAL A 98 -15.74 -8.78 -5.87
C VAL A 98 -15.54 -10.29 -5.79
N GLN A 99 -16.00 -10.92 -4.71
CA GLN A 99 -15.78 -12.36 -4.54
C GLN A 99 -16.48 -13.20 -5.63
N PRO A 100 -17.76 -12.96 -5.99
CA PRO A 100 -18.38 -13.67 -7.11
C PRO A 100 -17.65 -13.50 -8.44
N VAL A 101 -17.13 -12.29 -8.73
CA VAL A 101 -16.37 -12.04 -9.97
C VAL A 101 -15.01 -12.73 -9.95
N LEU A 102 -14.28 -12.65 -8.85
CA LEU A 102 -12.99 -13.34 -8.71
C LEU A 102 -13.16 -14.86 -8.82
N GLU A 103 -14.22 -15.42 -8.26
CA GLU A 103 -14.53 -16.86 -8.38
C GLU A 103 -14.73 -17.28 -9.83
N ILE A 104 -15.44 -16.51 -10.63
CA ILE A 104 -15.60 -16.79 -12.06
C ILE A 104 -14.29 -16.66 -12.80
N LEU A 105 -13.55 -15.58 -12.55
CA LEU A 105 -12.32 -15.26 -13.29
C LEU A 105 -11.19 -16.26 -13.03
N ARG A 106 -11.01 -16.74 -11.80
CA ARG A 106 -9.92 -17.68 -11.48
C ARG A 106 -10.03 -19.03 -12.21
N HIS A 107 -11.23 -19.40 -12.68
CA HIS A 107 -11.41 -20.60 -13.49
C HIS A 107 -11.04 -20.43 -14.97
N GLN A 108 -10.89 -19.18 -15.41
CA GLN A 108 -10.63 -18.86 -16.81
C GLN A 108 -9.26 -18.19 -17.02
N TYR A 109 -8.74 -17.53 -16.00
CA TYR A 109 -7.54 -16.69 -16.08
C TYR A 109 -6.61 -16.93 -14.90
N ILE A 110 -5.33 -16.66 -15.11
CA ILE A 110 -4.37 -16.51 -14.02
C ILE A 110 -4.55 -15.09 -13.45
N LEU A 111 -4.94 -15.01 -12.20
CA LEU A 111 -5.08 -13.74 -11.49
C LEU A 111 -3.83 -13.42 -10.68
N GLY A 112 -3.41 -12.17 -10.71
CA GLY A 112 -2.31 -11.63 -9.92
C GLY A 112 -2.62 -10.24 -9.38
N VAL A 113 -1.97 -9.88 -8.29
CA VAL A 113 -2.05 -8.53 -7.69
C VAL A 113 -0.74 -7.79 -7.91
N VAL A 114 -0.83 -6.52 -8.31
CA VAL A 114 0.30 -5.57 -8.38
C VAL A 114 -0.10 -4.29 -7.67
N THR A 115 0.49 -4.01 -6.52
CA THR A 115 0.10 -2.86 -5.69
C THR A 115 1.29 -1.97 -5.30
N ASN A 116 1.08 -0.66 -5.27
CA ASN A 116 1.99 0.31 -4.64
C ASN A 116 1.71 0.44 -3.14
N GLY A 117 0.56 -0.07 -2.68
CA GLY A 117 0.15 -0.06 -1.29
C GLY A 117 0.68 -1.25 -0.49
N ASN A 118 0.36 -1.25 0.80
CA ASN A 118 0.69 -2.32 1.75
C ASN A 118 -0.53 -3.18 2.15
N ALA A 119 -1.57 -3.23 1.30
CA ALA A 119 -2.65 -4.20 1.49
C ALA A 119 -2.16 -5.61 1.19
N ASP A 120 -2.38 -6.50 2.14
CA ASP A 120 -2.08 -7.92 2.01
C ASP A 120 -3.38 -8.69 1.76
N VAL A 121 -3.49 -9.27 0.57
CA VAL A 121 -4.67 -10.06 0.17
C VAL A 121 -4.89 -11.28 1.06
N SER A 122 -3.84 -11.77 1.73
CA SER A 122 -3.96 -12.88 2.69
C SER A 122 -4.72 -12.46 3.94
N ARG A 123 -4.43 -11.25 4.45
CA ARG A 123 -5.15 -10.67 5.60
C ARG A 123 -6.60 -10.34 5.28
N LEU A 124 -6.93 -10.20 3.99
CA LEU A 124 -8.28 -9.91 3.51
C LEU A 124 -9.09 -11.16 3.13
N GLY A 125 -8.51 -12.36 3.28
CA GLY A 125 -9.17 -13.61 2.88
C GLY A 125 -9.33 -13.77 1.36
N LEU A 126 -8.50 -13.07 0.58
CA LEU A 126 -8.54 -13.10 -0.89
C LEU A 126 -7.38 -13.86 -1.54
N ALA A 127 -6.44 -14.39 -0.74
CA ALA A 127 -5.23 -15.02 -1.27
C ALA A 127 -5.50 -16.15 -2.25
N ASP A 128 -6.52 -16.96 -2.00
CA ASP A 128 -6.87 -18.14 -2.80
C ASP A 128 -7.32 -17.82 -4.23
N TYR A 129 -7.66 -16.57 -4.51
CA TYR A 129 -8.03 -16.12 -5.86
C TYR A 129 -6.81 -15.79 -6.72
N PHE A 130 -5.65 -15.51 -6.11
CA PHE A 130 -4.50 -14.98 -6.80
C PHE A 130 -3.31 -15.95 -6.78
N ARG A 131 -2.72 -16.20 -7.96
CA ARG A 131 -1.49 -17.00 -8.10
C ARG A 131 -0.28 -16.31 -7.45
N PHE A 132 -0.28 -14.97 -7.43
CA PHE A 132 0.76 -14.14 -6.81
C PHE A 132 0.23 -12.78 -6.40
N ALA A 133 0.89 -12.19 -5.43
CA ALA A 133 0.75 -10.77 -5.08
C ALA A 133 2.13 -10.12 -5.11
N LEU A 134 2.22 -8.96 -5.75
CA LEU A 134 3.44 -8.14 -5.86
C LEU A 134 3.18 -6.80 -5.22
N CYS A 135 4.01 -6.44 -4.27
CA CYS A 135 3.98 -5.18 -3.58
C CYS A 135 5.23 -4.36 -3.93
N ALA A 136 5.08 -3.07 -4.12
CA ALA A 136 6.20 -2.17 -4.41
C ALA A 136 7.28 -2.20 -3.32
N GLU A 137 6.89 -2.45 -2.07
CA GLU A 137 7.80 -2.56 -0.94
C GLU A 137 8.78 -3.74 -1.09
N ASP A 138 8.28 -4.90 -1.54
CA ASP A 138 9.09 -6.10 -1.75
C ASP A 138 10.00 -5.96 -2.97
N LEU A 139 9.51 -5.29 -4.01
CA LEU A 139 10.27 -5.08 -5.25
C LEU A 139 11.26 -3.92 -5.16
N GLY A 140 11.11 -3.03 -4.18
CA GLY A 140 11.87 -1.78 -4.07
C GLY A 140 11.54 -0.74 -5.14
N ILE A 141 10.54 -1.02 -5.98
CA ILE A 141 10.07 -0.16 -7.07
C ILE A 141 8.58 -0.38 -7.29
N GLY A 142 7.84 0.68 -7.62
CA GLY A 142 6.40 0.64 -7.80
C GLY A 142 5.93 1.14 -9.16
N LYS A 143 4.67 0.90 -9.46
CA LYS A 143 4.00 1.53 -10.60
C LYS A 143 4.17 3.06 -10.52
N PRO A 144 4.38 3.77 -11.58
CA PRO A 144 4.22 3.40 -12.99
C PRO A 144 5.49 2.83 -13.68
N ASP A 145 6.52 2.44 -12.93
CA ASP A 145 7.67 1.77 -13.52
C ASP A 145 7.25 0.46 -14.18
N PRO A 146 7.84 0.06 -15.32
CA PRO A 146 7.51 -1.20 -15.97
C PRO A 146 7.91 -2.45 -15.17
N ALA A 147 8.88 -2.37 -14.27
CA ALA A 147 9.41 -3.54 -13.56
C ALA A 147 8.35 -4.36 -12.79
N PRO A 148 7.40 -3.77 -12.02
CA PRO A 148 6.35 -4.54 -11.37
C PRO A 148 5.45 -5.30 -12.36
N PHE A 149 5.15 -4.71 -13.52
CA PHE A 149 4.35 -5.36 -14.56
C PHE A 149 5.11 -6.50 -15.24
N LEU A 150 6.40 -6.31 -15.55
CA LEU A 150 7.26 -7.35 -16.12
C LEU A 150 7.44 -8.52 -15.15
N GLU A 151 7.59 -8.25 -13.86
CA GLU A 151 7.64 -9.31 -12.84
C GLU A 151 6.29 -10.05 -12.73
N ALA A 152 5.16 -9.36 -12.87
CA ALA A 152 3.84 -9.97 -12.92
C ALA A 152 3.69 -10.91 -14.12
N LEU A 153 4.14 -10.50 -15.31
CA LEU A 153 4.17 -11.33 -16.52
C LEU A 153 5.03 -12.58 -16.31
N ARG A 154 6.21 -12.41 -15.73
CA ARG A 154 7.12 -13.52 -15.41
C ARG A 154 6.47 -14.53 -14.45
N ARG A 155 5.79 -14.06 -13.38
CA ARG A 155 5.10 -14.94 -12.43
C ARG A 155 3.84 -15.58 -13.02
N GLY A 156 3.18 -14.88 -13.92
CA GLY A 156 2.04 -15.39 -14.66
C GLY A 156 2.44 -16.35 -15.79
N GLU A 157 3.73 -16.39 -16.18
CA GLU A 157 4.24 -17.17 -17.30
C GLU A 157 3.53 -16.82 -18.62
N VAL A 158 3.27 -15.54 -18.85
CA VAL A 158 2.53 -15.04 -20.01
C VAL A 158 3.23 -13.87 -20.69
N ASP A 159 3.00 -13.71 -21.98
CA ASP A 159 3.43 -12.55 -22.74
C ASP A 159 2.54 -11.33 -22.48
N ALA A 160 3.10 -10.13 -22.64
CA ALA A 160 2.40 -8.88 -22.38
C ALA A 160 1.09 -8.73 -23.18
N GLY A 161 1.08 -9.19 -24.44
CA GLY A 161 -0.11 -9.17 -25.30
C GLY A 161 -1.26 -10.06 -24.84
N ALA A 162 -0.98 -11.08 -24.00
CA ALA A 162 -1.97 -11.98 -23.42
C ALA A 162 -2.45 -11.52 -22.03
N ALA A 163 -1.86 -10.44 -21.47
CA ALA A 163 -2.20 -9.91 -20.16
C ALA A 163 -3.01 -8.62 -20.25
N VAL A 164 -3.83 -8.41 -19.21
CA VAL A 164 -4.58 -7.17 -19.01
C VAL A 164 -4.37 -6.70 -17.58
N HIS A 165 -4.04 -5.42 -17.40
CA HIS A 165 -4.02 -4.78 -16.08
C HIS A 165 -5.32 -4.00 -15.86
N ILE A 166 -5.93 -4.16 -14.70
CA ILE A 166 -7.13 -3.43 -14.29
C ILE A 166 -6.76 -2.57 -13.10
N GLY A 167 -6.97 -1.27 -13.18
CA GLY A 167 -6.64 -0.34 -12.11
C GLY A 167 -7.38 0.98 -12.23
N ASP A 168 -7.30 1.80 -11.19
CA ASP A 168 -8.04 3.06 -11.03
C ASP A 168 -7.19 4.31 -11.25
N HIS A 169 -5.86 4.20 -11.14
CA HIS A 169 -4.98 5.35 -11.28
C HIS A 169 -4.47 5.52 -12.71
N PRO A 170 -4.81 6.65 -13.42
CA PRO A 170 -4.46 6.82 -14.83
C PRO A 170 -2.96 6.74 -15.11
N GLY A 171 -2.13 7.31 -14.22
CA GLY A 171 -0.67 7.35 -14.38
C GLY A 171 -0.02 6.02 -14.02
N ASP A 172 -0.33 5.51 -12.82
CA ASP A 172 0.35 4.33 -12.28
C ASP A 172 -0.14 3.05 -12.95
N ASP A 173 -1.46 2.88 -13.07
CA ASP A 173 -2.03 1.64 -13.58
C ASP A 173 -2.09 1.64 -15.11
N ILE A 174 -2.72 2.65 -15.71
CA ILE A 174 -3.03 2.62 -17.12
C ILE A 174 -1.79 2.94 -17.96
N ALA A 175 -1.18 4.10 -17.76
CA ALA A 175 0.02 4.46 -18.48
C ALA A 175 1.22 3.56 -18.15
N GLY A 176 1.32 3.10 -16.89
CA GLY A 176 2.36 2.15 -16.47
C GLY A 176 2.24 0.80 -17.17
N ALA A 177 1.06 0.19 -17.17
CA ALA A 177 0.80 -1.09 -17.84
C ALA A 177 1.04 -1.00 -19.37
N GLN A 178 0.56 0.07 -20.00
CA GLN A 178 0.76 0.30 -21.43
C GLN A 178 2.25 0.42 -21.80
N ARG A 179 3.06 1.11 -20.98
CA ARG A 179 4.52 1.18 -21.18
C ARG A 179 5.21 -0.17 -21.08
N ALA A 180 4.66 -1.08 -20.26
CA ALA A 180 5.14 -2.45 -20.15
C ALA A 180 4.57 -3.38 -21.24
N GLY A 181 3.76 -2.88 -22.17
CA GLY A 181 3.18 -3.62 -23.29
C GLY A 181 1.89 -4.38 -22.98
N LEU A 182 1.33 -4.21 -21.77
CA LEU A 182 0.05 -4.83 -21.41
C LEU A 182 -1.12 -4.00 -21.94
N ARG A 183 -2.26 -4.69 -22.14
CA ARG A 183 -3.54 -3.99 -22.25
C ARG A 183 -3.95 -3.50 -20.87
N ALA A 184 -4.70 -2.37 -20.83
CA ALA A 184 -5.15 -1.80 -19.58
C ALA A 184 -6.65 -1.49 -19.62
N VAL A 185 -7.33 -1.72 -18.48
CA VAL A 185 -8.71 -1.32 -18.26
C VAL A 185 -8.74 -0.33 -17.11
N TRP A 186 -9.22 0.87 -17.40
CA TRP A 186 -9.41 1.89 -16.38
C TRP A 186 -10.71 1.67 -15.64
N PHE A 187 -10.61 1.34 -14.37
CA PHE A 187 -11.76 1.16 -13.49
C PHE A 187 -12.09 2.51 -12.84
N LEU A 188 -13.23 3.09 -13.23
CA LEU A 188 -13.80 4.28 -12.60
C LEU A 188 -14.96 3.85 -11.70
N SER A 189 -14.79 4.00 -10.40
CA SER A 189 -15.92 3.90 -9.48
C SER A 189 -16.59 5.27 -9.32
N LEU A 190 -17.86 5.29 -8.95
CA LEU A 190 -18.61 6.52 -8.65
C LEU A 190 -17.99 7.35 -7.51
N ILE A 191 -17.06 6.77 -6.75
CA ILE A 191 -16.31 7.43 -5.67
C ILE A 191 -15.20 8.34 -6.24
N HIS A 192 -14.86 8.20 -7.54
CA HIS A 192 -13.82 8.99 -8.21
C HIS A 192 -14.42 10.11 -9.10
N ILE A 193 -15.73 10.27 -9.10
CA ILE A 193 -16.47 11.32 -9.79
C ILE A 193 -17.05 12.29 -8.77
#